data_b57e12c2a5f660efb31d136178df750a
#
_entry.id   b57e12c2a5f660efb31d136178df750a
#
_cell.length_a   1.000
_cell.length_b   1.000
_cell.length_c   1.000
_cell.angle_alpha   90.00
_cell.angle_beta   90.00
_cell.angle_gamma   90.00
#
_symmetry.space_group_name_H-M   'P 1'
#
loop_
_entity.id
_entity.type
_entity.pdbx_description
1 polymer ?
#
loop_
_entity_poly.entity_id
_entity_poly.type
_entity_poly.pdbx_seq_one_letter_code
_entity_poly.pdbx_strand_id
1 'polypeptide(L)'
;MKKMIAFLLAAVMLLSLAACAKAQPEYDLETADWDQIVADAKGTTVTFYGWGGDENRNNWLNTTVADYVKENSDITLEVVGMNIDDILTKLSGEKMAGSKTGSIDMIWINGENFYSAKDNGLLYGPFTQKLPNMESYIDLTAPETLNDFCMPIDGYEAPYAKAQMVMFADTAVTPDLPTSAEELLAFCQANPGKVTYPALPDFTGSAFVRNLIYEICGWEQFQTMEADYDTVKAAIEPALEYLRSLNPYLWNEGKTFPDSSNTVDAMFADGELVMNMSYGPFTVATNIDNGTYTETTQTFVFDKGTIGNTNYMAIANNAPNKAGAMVVINAIISGEIQLTQYAQLRELPVVAAEKLSAEEKAAFDAVDLGKGVLSQADLLSHRLPEMPASLVPIIEQIWLNEVVGQ
;
A
#
# COMPACT_ATOMS: atom_id res chain seq x y z
N MET A 1 -5.48 -42.66 -48.71
CA MET A 1 -5.66 -41.22 -48.90
C MET A 1 -6.21 -40.51 -47.64
N LYS A 2 -7.36 -40.89 -47.07
CA LYS A 2 -7.91 -40.17 -45.86
C LYS A 2 -7.00 -40.19 -44.61
N LYS A 3 -6.21 -41.27 -44.36
CA LYS A 3 -5.27 -41.36 -43.24
C LYS A 3 -3.99 -40.53 -43.42
N MET A 4 -3.55 -40.31 -44.66
CA MET A 4 -2.40 -39.45 -44.96
C MET A 4 -2.75 -37.97 -44.86
N ILE A 5 -3.97 -37.58 -45.21
CA ILE A 5 -4.43 -36.19 -45.07
C ILE A 5 -4.59 -35.80 -43.59
N ALA A 6 -5.04 -36.73 -42.72
CA ALA A 6 -5.16 -36.50 -41.30
C ALA A 6 -3.77 -36.34 -40.62
N PHE A 7 -2.75 -37.06 -41.07
CA PHE A 7 -1.37 -36.89 -40.56
C PHE A 7 -0.72 -35.59 -41.03
N LEU A 8 -1.01 -35.12 -42.25
CA LEU A 8 -0.50 -33.83 -42.72
C LEU A 8 -1.19 -32.65 -42.02
N LEU A 9 -2.49 -32.73 -41.71
CA LEU A 9 -3.21 -31.70 -40.94
C LEU A 9 -2.74 -31.64 -39.47
N ALA A 10 -2.45 -32.77 -38.83
CA ALA A 10 -1.89 -32.82 -37.48
C ALA A 10 -0.45 -32.29 -37.44
N ALA A 11 0.37 -32.52 -38.46
CA ALA A 11 1.72 -31.99 -38.57
C ALA A 11 1.75 -30.47 -38.81
N VAL A 12 0.78 -29.93 -39.57
CA VAL A 12 0.61 -28.48 -39.79
C VAL A 12 0.10 -27.78 -38.53
N MET A 13 -0.79 -28.40 -37.73
CA MET A 13 -1.22 -27.85 -36.44
C MET A 13 -0.11 -27.90 -35.37
N LEU A 14 0.76 -28.90 -35.39
CA LEU A 14 1.92 -28.93 -34.48
C LEU A 14 3.00 -27.92 -34.87
N LEU A 15 3.14 -27.57 -36.14
CA LEU A 15 4.04 -26.53 -36.61
C LEU A 15 3.52 -25.09 -36.34
N SER A 16 2.21 -24.91 -36.24
CA SER A 16 1.60 -23.60 -35.92
C SER A 16 1.61 -23.28 -34.42
N LEU A 17 1.73 -24.29 -33.56
CA LEU A 17 1.91 -24.09 -32.08
C LEU A 17 3.35 -23.80 -31.68
N ALA A 18 4.32 -24.08 -32.56
CA ALA A 18 5.73 -23.78 -32.29
C ALA A 18 6.17 -22.36 -32.69
N ALA A 19 5.29 -21.58 -33.35
CA ALA A 19 5.63 -20.27 -33.89
C ALA A 19 5.36 -19.08 -32.97
N CYS A 20 4.89 -19.29 -31.74
CA CYS A 20 4.61 -18.23 -30.75
C CYS A 20 5.42 -18.31 -29.46
N ALA A 21 6.39 -19.22 -29.34
CA ALA A 21 7.35 -19.09 -28.26
C ALA A 21 8.38 -18.04 -28.70
N LYS A 22 8.24 -16.78 -28.23
CA LYS A 22 9.35 -15.81 -28.30
C LYS A 22 10.56 -16.52 -27.71
N ALA A 23 11.66 -16.58 -28.46
CA ALA A 23 12.93 -17.02 -27.93
C ALA A 23 13.24 -16.18 -26.70
N GLN A 24 13.60 -16.80 -25.57
CA GLN A 24 14.13 -16.04 -24.44
C GLN A 24 15.31 -15.21 -24.92
N PRO A 25 15.45 -13.97 -24.41
CA PRO A 25 16.54 -13.10 -24.83
C PRO A 25 17.89 -13.79 -24.64
N GLU A 26 18.80 -13.58 -25.58
CA GLU A 26 20.18 -14.11 -25.49
C GLU A 26 21.03 -13.41 -24.43
N TYR A 27 20.50 -12.35 -23.76
CA TYR A 27 21.18 -11.59 -22.74
C TYR A 27 20.62 -11.91 -21.34
N ASP A 28 21.52 -11.81 -20.36
CA ASP A 28 21.13 -11.87 -18.96
C ASP A 28 20.46 -10.56 -18.54
N LEU A 29 19.24 -10.64 -18.03
CA LEU A 29 18.47 -9.48 -17.57
C LEU A 29 19.22 -8.67 -16.49
N GLU A 30 20.08 -9.31 -15.71
CA GLU A 30 20.91 -8.62 -14.72
C GLU A 30 21.95 -7.68 -15.37
N THR A 31 22.41 -8.00 -16.57
CA THR A 31 23.38 -7.19 -17.32
C THR A 31 22.78 -6.32 -18.43
N ALA A 32 21.49 -6.51 -18.74
CA ALA A 32 20.77 -5.78 -19.76
C ALA A 32 20.72 -4.27 -19.46
N ASP A 33 20.90 -3.45 -20.49
CA ASP A 33 20.59 -2.03 -20.44
C ASP A 33 19.07 -1.78 -20.62
N TRP A 34 18.64 -0.53 -20.41
CA TRP A 34 17.22 -0.19 -20.45
C TRP A 34 16.58 -0.41 -21.82
N ASP A 35 17.31 -0.09 -22.91
CA ASP A 35 16.78 -0.26 -24.27
C ASP A 35 16.53 -1.74 -24.59
N GLN A 36 17.40 -2.62 -24.12
CA GLN A 36 17.21 -4.08 -24.24
C GLN A 36 15.99 -4.56 -23.43
N ILE A 37 15.84 -4.05 -22.19
CA ILE A 37 14.68 -4.37 -21.34
C ILE A 37 13.37 -3.96 -22.02
N VAL A 38 13.31 -2.74 -22.57
CA VAL A 38 12.14 -2.23 -23.31
C VAL A 38 11.85 -3.07 -24.55
N ALA A 39 12.90 -3.45 -25.30
CA ALA A 39 12.74 -4.29 -26.49
C ALA A 39 12.17 -5.67 -26.17
N ASP A 40 12.61 -6.27 -25.06
CA ASP A 40 12.12 -7.59 -24.62
C ASP A 40 10.69 -7.52 -24.04
N ALA A 41 10.35 -6.42 -23.39
CA ALA A 41 9.02 -6.17 -22.84
C ALA A 41 7.93 -6.03 -23.91
N LYS A 42 8.30 -5.60 -25.11
CA LYS A 42 7.35 -5.26 -26.17
C LYS A 42 6.51 -6.43 -26.63
N GLY A 43 5.19 -6.24 -26.67
CA GLY A 43 4.20 -7.24 -27.09
C GLY A 43 3.98 -8.34 -26.04
N THR A 44 4.44 -8.15 -24.79
CA THR A 44 4.18 -9.09 -23.70
C THR A 44 2.89 -8.74 -22.94
N THR A 45 2.41 -9.72 -22.17
CA THR A 45 1.36 -9.51 -21.18
C THR A 45 2.02 -9.51 -19.80
N VAL A 46 1.73 -8.51 -18.97
CA VAL A 46 2.20 -8.39 -17.60
C VAL A 46 1.02 -8.51 -16.65
N THR A 47 1.11 -9.43 -15.68
CA THR A 47 0.11 -9.58 -14.63
C THR A 47 0.51 -8.78 -13.39
N PHE A 48 -0.40 -7.95 -12.89
CA PHE A 48 -0.23 -7.16 -11.67
C PHE A 48 -1.25 -7.61 -10.62
N TYR A 49 -0.76 -8.23 -9.55
CA TYR A 49 -1.57 -8.69 -8.44
C TYR A 49 -1.52 -7.70 -7.27
N GLY A 50 -2.66 -7.36 -6.71
CA GLY A 50 -2.77 -6.48 -5.56
C GLY A 50 -4.15 -6.53 -4.94
N TRP A 51 -4.33 -5.84 -3.82
CA TRP A 51 -5.62 -5.75 -3.15
C TRP A 51 -6.68 -5.14 -4.07
N GLY A 52 -7.77 -5.88 -4.28
CA GLY A 52 -8.81 -5.51 -5.23
C GLY A 52 -10.01 -4.77 -4.64
N GLY A 53 -9.96 -4.37 -3.36
CA GLY A 53 -11.11 -3.77 -2.66
C GLY A 53 -11.40 -2.29 -2.99
N ASP A 54 -10.60 -1.64 -3.84
CA ASP A 54 -10.79 -0.25 -4.27
C ASP A 54 -11.15 -0.20 -5.76
N GLU A 55 -12.43 0.10 -6.06
CA GLU A 55 -12.93 0.16 -7.44
C GLU A 55 -12.28 1.29 -8.25
N ASN A 56 -11.96 2.43 -7.65
CA ASN A 56 -11.34 3.57 -8.34
C ASN A 56 -9.91 3.21 -8.76
N ARG A 57 -9.13 2.61 -7.87
CA ARG A 57 -7.78 2.12 -8.17
C ARG A 57 -7.81 1.03 -9.23
N ASN A 58 -8.72 0.06 -9.10
CA ASN A 58 -8.88 -1.00 -10.10
C ASN A 58 -9.22 -0.42 -11.49
N ASN A 59 -10.11 0.57 -11.54
CA ASN A 59 -10.46 1.25 -12.79
C ASN A 59 -9.26 2.02 -13.36
N TRP A 60 -8.53 2.79 -12.55
CA TRP A 60 -7.35 3.55 -12.96
C TRP A 60 -6.26 2.62 -13.52
N LEU A 61 -5.96 1.51 -12.86
CA LEU A 61 -5.00 0.52 -13.34
C LEU A 61 -5.44 -0.12 -14.66
N ASN A 62 -6.73 -0.49 -14.80
CA ASN A 62 -7.28 -1.17 -15.97
C ASN A 62 -7.54 -0.23 -17.16
N THR A 63 -7.52 1.08 -16.96
CA THR A 63 -7.72 2.09 -18.01
C THR A 63 -6.46 2.96 -18.17
N THR A 64 -6.26 3.93 -17.29
CA THR A 64 -5.19 4.93 -17.44
C THR A 64 -3.79 4.30 -17.55
N VAL A 65 -3.44 3.38 -16.63
CA VAL A 65 -2.12 2.71 -16.66
C VAL A 65 -2.05 1.71 -17.81
N ALA A 66 -3.09 0.89 -18.00
CA ALA A 66 -3.13 -0.12 -19.06
C ALA A 66 -3.02 0.52 -20.46
N ASP A 67 -3.78 1.59 -20.71
CA ASP A 67 -3.73 2.32 -21.98
C ASP A 67 -2.34 2.95 -22.19
N TYR A 68 -1.79 3.60 -21.16
CA TYR A 68 -0.46 4.21 -21.23
C TYR A 68 0.63 3.20 -21.59
N VAL A 69 0.70 2.06 -20.92
CA VAL A 69 1.74 1.06 -21.20
C VAL A 69 1.47 0.34 -22.53
N LYS A 70 0.21 0.24 -22.96
CA LYS A 70 -0.14 -0.30 -24.28
C LYS A 70 0.31 0.62 -25.39
N GLU A 71 0.05 1.92 -25.28
CA GLU A 71 0.39 2.92 -26.31
C GLU A 71 1.91 3.15 -26.41
N ASN A 72 2.59 3.26 -25.26
CA ASN A 72 4.00 3.64 -25.21
C ASN A 72 4.98 2.46 -25.32
N SER A 73 4.55 1.23 -24.93
CA SER A 73 5.45 0.08 -24.83
C SER A 73 4.90 -1.20 -25.48
N ASP A 74 3.69 -1.16 -26.03
CA ASP A 74 2.97 -2.33 -26.58
C ASP A 74 2.84 -3.47 -25.55
N ILE A 75 2.71 -3.15 -24.26
CA ILE A 75 2.47 -4.10 -23.18
C ILE A 75 0.96 -4.21 -22.92
N THR A 76 0.46 -5.41 -22.71
CA THR A 76 -0.90 -5.65 -22.20
C THR A 76 -0.81 -5.84 -20.69
N LEU A 77 -1.43 -4.96 -19.90
CA LEU A 77 -1.50 -5.07 -18.44
C LEU A 77 -2.76 -5.84 -18.04
N GLU A 78 -2.60 -6.88 -17.23
CA GLU A 78 -3.69 -7.65 -16.61
C GLU A 78 -3.65 -7.46 -15.09
N VAL A 79 -4.67 -6.81 -14.54
CA VAL A 79 -4.76 -6.54 -13.09
C VAL A 79 -5.63 -7.59 -12.42
N VAL A 80 -5.11 -8.19 -11.34
CA VAL A 80 -5.79 -9.25 -10.58
C VAL A 80 -5.94 -8.84 -9.13
N GLY A 81 -7.18 -8.65 -8.68
CA GLY A 81 -7.50 -8.41 -7.26
C GLY A 81 -7.31 -9.68 -6.43
N MET A 82 -6.40 -9.65 -5.45
CA MET A 82 -6.12 -10.75 -4.54
C MET A 82 -5.54 -10.23 -3.23
N ASN A 83 -5.91 -10.82 -2.09
CA ASN A 83 -5.33 -10.47 -0.81
C ASN A 83 -3.85 -10.89 -0.75
N ILE A 84 -3.04 -10.14 0.00
CA ILE A 84 -1.60 -10.36 0.05
C ILE A 84 -1.23 -11.75 0.57
N ASP A 85 -1.95 -12.29 1.56
CA ASP A 85 -1.72 -13.64 2.10
C ASP A 85 -1.90 -14.73 1.04
N ASP A 86 -2.91 -14.58 0.16
CA ASP A 86 -3.16 -15.50 -0.94
C ASP A 86 -2.07 -15.37 -2.02
N ILE A 87 -1.60 -14.15 -2.29
CA ILE A 87 -0.48 -13.88 -3.21
C ILE A 87 0.79 -14.57 -2.69
N LEU A 88 1.16 -14.35 -1.42
CA LEU A 88 2.35 -14.94 -0.82
C LEU A 88 2.27 -16.47 -0.74
N THR A 89 1.09 -16.99 -0.42
CA THR A 89 0.82 -18.44 -0.44
C THR A 89 1.04 -19.02 -1.84
N LYS A 90 0.54 -18.35 -2.87
CA LYS A 90 0.70 -18.77 -4.27
C LYS A 90 2.17 -18.75 -4.70
N LEU A 91 2.90 -17.66 -4.43
CA LEU A 91 4.33 -17.55 -4.74
C LEU A 91 5.16 -18.63 -4.01
N SER A 92 4.86 -18.87 -2.72
CA SER A 92 5.50 -19.91 -1.93
C SER A 92 5.21 -21.31 -2.49
N GLY A 93 3.97 -21.58 -2.88
CA GLY A 93 3.57 -22.84 -3.51
C GLY A 93 4.28 -23.08 -4.84
N GLU A 94 4.39 -22.08 -5.70
CA GLU A 94 5.14 -22.16 -6.96
C GLU A 94 6.63 -22.42 -6.72
N LYS A 95 7.24 -21.74 -5.74
CA LYS A 95 8.63 -21.96 -5.33
C LYS A 95 8.85 -23.37 -4.81
N MET A 96 7.99 -23.86 -3.91
CA MET A 96 8.08 -25.23 -3.37
C MET A 96 7.93 -26.30 -4.45
N ALA A 97 7.10 -26.04 -5.49
CA ALA A 97 6.94 -26.89 -6.64
C ALA A 97 8.15 -26.84 -7.61
N GLY A 98 9.12 -25.96 -7.37
CA GLY A 98 10.27 -25.75 -8.26
C GLY A 98 9.90 -25.10 -9.61
N SER A 99 8.79 -24.37 -9.67
CA SER A 99 8.32 -23.72 -10.89
C SER A 99 9.30 -22.61 -11.31
N LYS A 100 9.98 -22.80 -12.43
CA LYS A 100 10.90 -21.80 -12.99
C LYS A 100 10.18 -20.59 -13.60
N THR A 101 8.95 -20.80 -14.03
CA THR A 101 8.06 -19.78 -14.57
C THR A 101 6.76 -19.82 -13.79
N GLY A 102 6.45 -18.74 -13.14
CA GLY A 102 5.24 -18.56 -12.33
C GLY A 102 4.07 -18.02 -13.13
N SER A 103 3.06 -17.58 -12.39
CA SER A 103 1.84 -17.00 -12.94
C SER A 103 1.66 -15.53 -12.56
N ILE A 104 2.60 -14.96 -11.81
CA ILE A 104 2.58 -13.58 -11.31
C ILE A 104 3.84 -12.87 -11.82
N ASP A 105 3.67 -11.70 -12.46
CA ASP A 105 4.80 -10.88 -12.86
C ASP A 105 5.17 -9.87 -11.77
N MET A 106 4.22 -9.06 -11.32
CA MET A 106 4.45 -8.06 -10.31
C MET A 106 3.32 -8.02 -9.28
N ILE A 107 3.64 -7.52 -8.10
CA ILE A 107 2.74 -7.44 -6.95
C ILE A 107 2.79 -6.06 -6.31
N TRP A 108 1.68 -5.65 -5.70
CA TRP A 108 1.62 -4.55 -4.75
C TRP A 108 1.88 -5.10 -3.35
N ILE A 109 2.84 -4.51 -2.62
CA ILE A 109 3.35 -5.06 -1.35
C ILE A 109 3.87 -3.94 -0.45
N ASN A 110 3.92 -4.18 0.85
CA ASN A 110 4.62 -3.35 1.84
C ASN A 110 4.81 -4.08 3.16
N GLY A 111 5.63 -3.48 4.04
CA GLY A 111 5.77 -3.83 5.46
C GLY A 111 6.25 -5.24 5.71
N GLU A 112 5.62 -5.90 6.68
CA GLU A 112 5.97 -7.27 7.08
C GLU A 112 5.81 -8.28 5.94
N ASN A 113 4.93 -7.99 4.97
CA ASN A 113 4.74 -8.83 3.80
C ASN A 113 5.95 -8.78 2.87
N PHE A 114 6.52 -7.57 2.66
CA PHE A 114 7.77 -7.40 1.92
C PHE A 114 8.93 -8.10 2.63
N TYR A 115 9.06 -7.88 3.95
CA TYR A 115 10.06 -8.56 4.76
C TYR A 115 9.98 -10.08 4.58
N SER A 116 8.81 -10.65 4.78
CA SER A 116 8.57 -12.10 4.63
C SER A 116 8.87 -12.59 3.21
N ALA A 117 8.40 -11.88 2.19
CA ALA A 117 8.60 -12.26 0.80
C ALA A 117 10.09 -12.23 0.39
N LYS A 118 10.83 -11.20 0.81
CA LYS A 118 12.26 -11.04 0.55
C LYS A 118 13.08 -12.12 1.24
N ASP A 119 12.87 -12.35 2.54
CA ASP A 119 13.57 -13.34 3.34
C ASP A 119 13.35 -14.77 2.80
N ASN A 120 12.14 -15.05 2.34
CA ASN A 120 11.81 -16.33 1.70
C ASN A 120 12.21 -16.42 0.22
N GLY A 121 12.90 -15.41 -0.35
CA GLY A 121 13.37 -15.39 -1.73
C GLY A 121 12.25 -15.56 -2.75
N LEU A 122 11.11 -14.91 -2.52
CA LEU A 122 9.95 -14.90 -3.42
C LEU A 122 10.02 -13.76 -4.42
N LEU A 123 10.90 -12.76 -4.21
CA LEU A 123 11.03 -11.57 -5.03
C LEU A 123 12.27 -11.62 -5.91
N TYR A 124 12.18 -11.02 -7.08
CA TYR A 124 13.27 -10.77 -8.00
C TYR A 124 13.89 -9.39 -7.71
N GLY A 125 15.20 -9.33 -7.65
CA GLY A 125 15.92 -8.07 -7.43
C GLY A 125 17.43 -8.31 -7.21
N PRO A 126 18.22 -7.22 -7.12
CA PRO A 126 17.81 -5.83 -7.23
C PRO A 126 17.47 -5.42 -8.67
N PHE A 127 16.42 -4.62 -8.87
CA PHE A 127 16.02 -4.16 -10.21
C PHE A 127 15.83 -2.64 -10.31
N THR A 128 15.58 -1.93 -9.19
CA THR A 128 15.16 -0.52 -9.23
C THR A 128 16.20 0.42 -9.83
N GLN A 129 17.51 0.12 -9.67
CA GLN A 129 18.60 0.89 -10.27
C GLN A 129 18.63 0.83 -11.81
N LYS A 130 17.83 -0.07 -12.42
CA LYS A 130 17.68 -0.15 -13.87
C LYS A 130 16.57 0.75 -14.42
N LEU A 131 15.70 1.26 -13.53
CA LEU A 131 14.53 2.06 -13.89
C LEU A 131 14.91 3.54 -14.03
N PRO A 132 14.88 4.14 -15.24
CA PRO A 132 15.26 5.56 -15.42
C PRO A 132 14.46 6.53 -14.56
N ASN A 133 13.17 6.24 -14.30
CA ASN A 133 12.30 7.11 -13.52
C ASN A 133 12.59 7.09 -12.01
N MET A 134 13.32 6.10 -11.50
CA MET A 134 13.86 6.16 -10.13
C MET A 134 14.83 7.33 -9.98
N GLU A 135 15.73 7.52 -10.93
CA GLU A 135 16.66 8.65 -10.92
C GLU A 135 15.96 9.99 -11.24
N SER A 136 15.01 9.96 -12.19
CA SER A 136 14.37 11.18 -12.71
C SER A 136 13.37 11.78 -11.73
N TYR A 137 12.63 10.96 -10.94
CA TYR A 137 11.49 11.43 -10.17
C TYR A 137 11.54 11.10 -8.67
N ILE A 138 12.32 10.09 -8.23
CA ILE A 138 12.28 9.63 -6.85
C ILE A 138 13.48 10.19 -6.07
N ASP A 139 13.23 10.71 -4.86
CA ASP A 139 14.33 11.05 -3.95
C ASP A 139 14.97 9.76 -3.41
N LEU A 140 16.12 9.40 -3.98
CA LEU A 140 16.86 8.19 -3.61
C LEU A 140 17.55 8.29 -2.24
N THR A 141 17.44 9.42 -1.55
CA THR A 141 18.02 9.65 -0.22
C THR A 141 16.98 9.66 0.90
N ALA A 142 15.71 9.73 0.54
CA ALA A 142 14.63 9.73 1.51
C ALA A 142 14.54 8.39 2.25
N PRO A 143 14.38 8.39 3.59
CA PRO A 143 14.27 7.15 4.37
C PRO A 143 13.20 6.18 3.85
N GLU A 144 12.05 6.71 3.44
CA GLU A 144 10.95 5.93 2.87
C GLU A 144 11.20 5.38 1.47
N THR A 145 12.25 5.85 0.78
CA THR A 145 12.72 5.27 -0.50
C THR A 145 13.77 4.19 -0.27
N LEU A 146 14.41 4.22 0.88
CA LEU A 146 15.47 3.26 1.22
C LEU A 146 14.98 2.11 2.07
N ASN A 147 13.87 2.30 2.79
CA ASN A 147 13.36 1.31 3.74
C ASN A 147 11.84 1.20 3.66
N ASP A 148 11.34 -0.01 3.75
CA ASP A 148 9.94 -0.33 4.01
C ASP A 148 9.81 -0.88 5.44
N PHE A 149 9.02 -0.22 6.30
CA PHE A 149 8.91 -0.53 7.74
C PHE A 149 10.28 -0.79 8.40
N CYS A 150 11.21 0.13 8.20
CA CYS A 150 12.62 0.06 8.64
C CYS A 150 13.45 -1.08 8.04
N MET A 151 12.92 -1.87 7.13
CA MET A 151 13.64 -2.90 6.41
C MET A 151 14.26 -2.31 5.12
N PRO A 152 15.57 -2.44 4.89
CA PRO A 152 16.18 -2.01 3.64
C PRO A 152 15.55 -2.69 2.42
N ILE A 153 15.10 -1.88 1.45
CA ILE A 153 14.50 -2.40 0.22
C ILE A 153 15.53 -3.05 -0.71
N ASP A 154 16.79 -2.62 -0.65
CA ASP A 154 17.92 -3.14 -1.45
C ASP A 154 17.60 -3.27 -2.95
N GLY A 155 16.71 -2.43 -3.47
CA GLY A 155 16.30 -2.44 -4.87
C GLY A 155 15.33 -3.56 -5.28
N TYR A 156 14.67 -4.23 -4.33
CA TYR A 156 13.70 -5.32 -4.59
C TYR A 156 12.27 -4.82 -4.77
N GLU A 157 12.01 -3.55 -4.46
CA GLU A 157 10.72 -2.91 -4.67
C GLU A 157 10.89 -1.44 -5.05
N ALA A 158 9.92 -0.92 -5.80
CA ALA A 158 9.85 0.47 -6.22
C ALA A 158 8.61 1.14 -5.61
N PRO A 159 8.68 2.43 -5.22
CA PRO A 159 7.56 3.10 -4.57
C PRO A 159 6.37 3.25 -5.52
N TYR A 160 5.15 3.14 -4.98
CA TYR A 160 3.88 3.24 -5.71
C TYR A 160 3.08 4.48 -5.31
N ALA A 161 2.81 4.64 -4.03
CA ALA A 161 2.09 5.77 -3.43
C ALA A 161 2.49 5.92 -1.97
N LYS A 162 2.41 7.14 -1.44
CA LYS A 162 2.54 7.40 0.00
C LYS A 162 1.17 7.35 0.66
N ALA A 163 1.12 6.84 1.88
CA ALA A 163 -0.05 6.81 2.73
C ALA A 163 0.29 7.42 4.09
N GLN A 164 -0.73 7.90 4.80
CA GLN A 164 -0.58 8.42 6.15
C GLN A 164 -1.88 8.21 6.92
N MET A 165 -1.77 7.70 8.14
CA MET A 165 -2.91 7.57 9.04
C MET A 165 -3.52 8.93 9.31
N VAL A 166 -4.81 9.03 9.08
CA VAL A 166 -5.64 10.18 9.46
C VAL A 166 -6.86 9.70 10.22
N MET A 167 -7.38 10.58 11.06
CA MET A 167 -8.67 10.41 11.72
C MET A 167 -9.63 11.44 11.16
N PHE A 168 -10.92 11.20 11.26
CA PHE A 168 -11.95 12.14 10.80
C PHE A 168 -13.23 11.97 11.60
N ALA A 169 -14.00 13.07 11.69
CA ALA A 169 -15.28 13.12 12.35
C ALA A 169 -16.21 14.16 11.70
N ASP A 170 -17.51 14.01 11.89
CA ASP A 170 -18.49 15.01 11.44
C ASP A 170 -18.54 16.18 12.44
N THR A 171 -18.01 17.34 12.04
CA THR A 171 -17.97 18.55 12.89
C THR A 171 -19.34 19.17 13.17
N ALA A 172 -20.39 18.80 12.46
CA ALA A 172 -21.75 19.15 12.82
C ALA A 172 -22.25 18.38 14.06
N VAL A 173 -21.67 17.21 14.33
CA VAL A 173 -21.99 16.36 15.49
C VAL A 173 -20.96 16.54 16.60
N THR A 174 -19.69 16.59 16.25
CA THR A 174 -18.55 16.70 17.17
C THR A 174 -17.63 17.84 16.72
N PRO A 175 -17.91 19.11 17.10
CA PRO A 175 -17.18 20.27 16.58
C PRO A 175 -15.71 20.34 17.03
N ASP A 176 -15.37 19.75 18.18
CA ASP A 176 -14.03 19.77 18.74
C ASP A 176 -13.32 18.45 18.38
N LEU A 177 -12.35 18.51 17.46
CA LEU A 177 -11.57 17.35 17.00
C LEU A 177 -10.36 17.13 17.91
N PRO A 178 -10.10 15.89 18.37
CA PRO A 178 -8.99 15.61 19.28
C PRO A 178 -7.64 15.60 18.54
N THR A 179 -6.66 16.37 19.03
CA THR A 179 -5.32 16.45 18.48
C THR A 179 -4.23 15.80 19.36
N SER A 180 -4.66 15.15 20.43
CA SER A 180 -3.79 14.42 21.37
C SER A 180 -4.50 13.20 21.97
N ALA A 181 -3.73 12.30 22.59
CA ALA A 181 -4.30 11.15 23.31
C ALA A 181 -5.21 11.61 24.48
N GLU A 182 -4.86 12.69 25.19
CA GLU A 182 -5.67 13.23 26.28
C GLU A 182 -7.03 13.71 25.76
N GLU A 183 -7.03 14.46 24.66
CA GLU A 183 -8.24 14.95 24.03
C GLU A 183 -9.06 13.81 23.40
N LEU A 184 -8.42 12.78 22.86
CA LEU A 184 -9.13 11.60 22.35
C LEU A 184 -9.87 10.85 23.48
N LEU A 185 -9.27 10.72 24.66
CA LEU A 185 -9.96 10.14 25.80
C LEU A 185 -11.18 10.99 26.21
N ALA A 186 -11.02 12.31 26.28
CA ALA A 186 -12.13 13.22 26.58
C ALA A 186 -13.22 13.15 25.50
N PHE A 187 -12.84 13.02 24.22
CA PHE A 187 -13.76 12.84 23.11
C PHE A 187 -14.57 11.52 23.23
N CYS A 188 -13.90 10.41 23.58
CA CYS A 188 -14.57 9.11 23.82
C CYS A 188 -15.53 9.20 25.04
N GLN A 189 -15.12 9.89 26.12
CA GLN A 189 -15.97 10.12 27.30
C GLN A 189 -17.22 10.95 26.99
N ALA A 190 -17.12 11.92 26.09
CA ALA A 190 -18.24 12.74 25.64
C ALA A 190 -19.16 11.98 24.67
N ASN A 191 -18.66 10.94 23.98
CA ASN A 191 -19.37 10.17 22.97
C ASN A 191 -19.33 8.64 23.28
N PRO A 192 -19.81 8.20 24.45
CA PRO A 192 -19.66 6.81 24.87
C PRO A 192 -20.37 5.84 23.91
N GLY A 193 -19.67 4.78 23.54
CA GLY A 193 -20.15 3.76 22.62
C GLY A 193 -20.17 4.16 21.15
N LYS A 194 -19.66 5.34 20.80
CA LYS A 194 -19.68 5.86 19.42
C LYS A 194 -18.30 6.03 18.79
N VAL A 195 -17.25 5.50 19.42
CA VAL A 195 -15.89 5.48 18.89
C VAL A 195 -15.40 4.06 18.96
N THR A 196 -14.71 3.62 17.91
CA THR A 196 -14.01 2.32 17.87
C THR A 196 -12.89 2.38 16.83
N TYR A 197 -12.16 1.29 16.70
CA TYR A 197 -11.18 1.04 15.64
C TYR A 197 -11.27 -0.44 15.21
N PRO A 198 -10.76 -0.83 14.03
CA PRO A 198 -10.76 -2.23 13.60
C PRO A 198 -9.96 -3.13 14.53
N ALA A 199 -10.40 -4.37 14.74
CA ALA A 199 -9.64 -5.38 15.46
C ALA A 199 -8.31 -5.67 14.73
N LEU A 200 -7.23 -5.80 15.49
CA LEU A 200 -5.97 -6.27 14.94
C LEU A 200 -6.11 -7.77 14.55
N PRO A 201 -5.52 -8.23 13.44
CA PRO A 201 -4.46 -7.59 12.65
C PRO A 201 -4.94 -6.73 11.45
N ASP A 202 -6.21 -6.21 11.42
CA ASP A 202 -6.57 -5.27 10.37
C ASP A 202 -5.50 -4.16 10.25
N PHE A 203 -5.05 -3.87 9.02
CA PHE A 203 -3.93 -2.97 8.76
C PHE A 203 -4.15 -1.57 9.36
N THR A 204 -5.36 -1.02 9.21
CA THR A 204 -5.72 0.30 9.75
C THR A 204 -5.85 0.27 11.27
N GLY A 205 -6.46 -0.77 11.83
CA GLY A 205 -6.57 -0.96 13.28
C GLY A 205 -5.21 -1.13 13.94
N SER A 206 -4.33 -1.94 13.37
CA SER A 206 -2.95 -2.12 13.83
C SER A 206 -2.17 -0.82 13.79
N ALA A 207 -2.32 -0.03 12.73
CA ALA A 207 -1.70 1.29 12.62
C ALA A 207 -2.25 2.30 13.63
N PHE A 208 -3.55 2.31 13.89
CA PHE A 208 -4.14 3.18 14.90
C PHE A 208 -3.56 2.89 16.30
N VAL A 209 -3.43 1.63 16.67
CA VAL A 209 -2.80 1.23 17.95
C VAL A 209 -1.33 1.67 17.99
N ARG A 210 -0.55 1.44 16.93
CA ARG A 210 0.85 1.90 16.85
C ARG A 210 0.96 3.42 16.92
N ASN A 211 0.00 4.12 16.32
CA ASN A 211 -0.05 5.59 16.39
C ASN A 211 -0.27 6.09 17.83
N LEU A 212 -1.16 5.45 18.60
CA LEU A 212 -1.35 5.74 20.02
C LEU A 212 -0.11 5.39 20.85
N ILE A 213 0.59 4.30 20.51
CA ILE A 213 1.88 3.97 21.13
C ILE A 213 2.89 5.10 20.89
N TYR A 214 2.98 5.63 19.67
CA TYR A 214 3.87 6.73 19.33
C TYR A 214 3.48 8.03 20.06
N GLU A 215 2.19 8.34 20.10
CA GLU A 215 1.66 9.53 20.78
C GLU A 215 2.03 9.54 22.28
N ILE A 216 1.99 8.39 22.94
CA ILE A 216 2.19 8.25 24.39
C ILE A 216 3.65 7.96 24.75
N CYS A 217 4.31 7.06 24.01
CA CYS A 217 5.64 6.56 24.36
C CYS A 217 6.77 7.23 23.55
N GLY A 218 6.44 8.03 22.52
CA GLY A 218 7.42 8.54 21.54
C GLY A 218 7.76 7.48 20.50
N TRP A 219 8.19 7.90 19.32
CA TRP A 219 8.43 7.00 18.17
C TRP A 219 9.89 6.55 18.05
N GLU A 220 10.85 7.39 18.48
CA GLU A 220 12.28 7.21 18.21
C GLU A 220 12.82 5.90 18.79
N GLN A 221 12.37 5.52 19.98
CA GLN A 221 12.86 4.32 20.67
C GLN A 221 12.52 3.02 19.91
N PHE A 222 11.46 3.02 19.11
CA PHE A 222 11.01 1.84 18.38
C PHE A 222 11.80 1.59 17.10
N GLN A 223 12.45 2.63 16.53
CA GLN A 223 13.13 2.51 15.23
C GLN A 223 14.30 1.50 15.23
N THR A 224 14.86 1.22 16.39
CA THR A 224 16.01 0.29 16.57
C THR A 224 15.75 -0.75 17.66
N MET A 225 14.48 -0.90 18.08
CA MET A 225 14.14 -1.84 19.15
C MET A 225 14.26 -3.28 18.69
N GLU A 226 14.80 -4.15 19.54
CA GLU A 226 14.82 -5.59 19.29
C GLU A 226 13.39 -6.17 19.35
N ALA A 227 13.08 -7.10 18.47
CA ALA A 227 11.80 -7.79 18.40
C ALA A 227 11.71 -8.90 19.46
N ASP A 228 11.68 -8.48 20.73
CA ASP A 228 11.51 -9.33 21.91
C ASP A 228 10.20 -8.99 22.62
N TYR A 229 9.38 -9.99 22.91
CA TYR A 229 8.03 -9.78 23.47
C TYR A 229 8.03 -9.00 24.79
N ASP A 230 8.89 -9.37 25.72
CA ASP A 230 8.93 -8.76 27.06
C ASP A 230 9.48 -7.33 26.98
N THR A 231 10.48 -7.10 26.15
CA THR A 231 11.06 -5.77 25.88
C THR A 231 10.03 -4.84 25.27
N VAL A 232 9.33 -5.29 24.21
CA VAL A 232 8.28 -4.50 23.54
C VAL A 232 7.13 -4.23 24.50
N LYS A 233 6.64 -5.25 25.22
CA LYS A 233 5.56 -5.10 26.20
C LYS A 233 5.90 -4.06 27.28
N ALA A 234 7.11 -4.12 27.85
CA ALA A 234 7.54 -3.15 28.86
C ALA A 234 7.61 -1.73 28.30
N ALA A 235 8.06 -1.57 27.04
CA ALA A 235 8.19 -0.25 26.39
C ALA A 235 6.83 0.39 26.08
N ILE A 236 5.81 -0.41 25.74
CA ILE A 236 4.48 0.09 25.37
C ILE A 236 3.47 0.06 26.53
N GLU A 237 3.85 -0.37 27.75
CA GLU A 237 2.90 -0.47 28.88
C GLU A 237 2.11 0.82 29.16
N PRO A 238 2.71 2.04 29.08
CA PRO A 238 1.92 3.27 29.25
C PRO A 238 0.81 3.42 28.20
N ALA A 239 1.05 2.97 26.97
CA ALA A 239 0.05 2.99 25.90
C ALA A 239 -1.00 1.88 26.10
N LEU A 240 -0.63 0.72 26.65
CA LEU A 240 -1.59 -0.32 26.99
C LEU A 240 -2.53 0.13 28.13
N GLU A 241 -2.00 0.81 29.15
CA GLU A 241 -2.81 1.43 30.20
C GLU A 241 -3.82 2.44 29.61
N TYR A 242 -3.35 3.28 28.70
CA TYR A 242 -4.20 4.24 28.01
C TYR A 242 -5.28 3.55 27.18
N LEU A 243 -4.93 2.54 26.36
CA LEU A 243 -5.90 1.77 25.55
C LEU A 243 -6.98 1.12 26.43
N ARG A 244 -6.59 0.51 27.58
CA ARG A 244 -7.54 -0.03 28.57
C ARG A 244 -8.43 1.07 29.16
N SER A 245 -7.93 2.29 29.34
CA SER A 245 -8.72 3.40 29.86
C SER A 245 -9.76 3.92 28.85
N LEU A 246 -9.55 3.69 27.55
CA LEU A 246 -10.54 3.97 26.51
C LEU A 246 -11.70 2.97 26.49
N ASN A 247 -11.41 1.69 26.77
CA ASN A 247 -12.37 0.58 26.60
C ASN A 247 -13.79 0.86 27.13
N PRO A 248 -13.99 1.40 28.36
CA PRO A 248 -15.33 1.65 28.88
C PRO A 248 -16.17 2.62 28.06
N TYR A 249 -15.54 3.43 27.22
CA TYR A 249 -16.18 4.46 26.39
C TYR A 249 -16.28 4.08 24.93
N LEU A 250 -15.55 3.03 24.50
CA LEU A 250 -15.59 2.56 23.13
C LEU A 250 -16.88 1.80 22.80
N TRP A 251 -17.14 1.60 21.52
CA TRP A 251 -18.19 0.72 21.04
C TRP A 251 -18.06 -0.66 21.71
N ASN A 252 -19.20 -1.22 22.10
CA ASN A 252 -19.26 -2.47 22.85
C ASN A 252 -18.35 -2.53 24.10
N GLU A 253 -18.05 -1.36 24.69
CA GLU A 253 -17.21 -1.22 25.90
C GLU A 253 -15.80 -1.85 25.73
N GLY A 254 -15.25 -1.88 24.48
CA GLY A 254 -13.95 -2.49 24.21
C GLY A 254 -13.89 -4.01 24.40
N LYS A 255 -15.03 -4.68 24.57
CA LYS A 255 -15.09 -6.14 24.74
C LYS A 255 -14.83 -6.90 23.44
N THR A 256 -15.25 -6.30 22.34
CA THR A 256 -14.97 -6.73 20.96
C THR A 256 -14.78 -5.50 20.09
N PHE A 257 -14.15 -5.71 18.95
CA PHE A 257 -13.90 -4.67 17.95
C PHE A 257 -14.42 -5.15 16.59
N PRO A 258 -14.81 -4.24 15.66
CA PRO A 258 -15.17 -4.61 14.31
C PRO A 258 -14.02 -5.34 13.61
N ASP A 259 -14.35 -6.29 12.75
CA ASP A 259 -13.37 -7.20 12.11
C ASP A 259 -12.51 -6.57 11.04
N SER A 260 -12.92 -5.41 10.52
CA SER A 260 -12.23 -4.74 9.41
C SER A 260 -12.49 -3.24 9.37
N SER A 261 -11.59 -2.51 8.71
CA SER A 261 -11.75 -1.09 8.39
C SER A 261 -13.03 -0.85 7.55
N ASN A 262 -13.37 -1.73 6.61
CA ASN A 262 -14.60 -1.63 5.84
C ASN A 262 -15.86 -1.65 6.72
N THR A 263 -15.86 -2.46 7.78
CA THR A 263 -16.97 -2.50 8.75
C THR A 263 -17.07 -1.18 9.51
N VAL A 264 -15.94 -0.63 9.96
CA VAL A 264 -15.91 0.67 10.66
C VAL A 264 -16.35 1.81 9.74
N ASP A 265 -15.94 1.78 8.45
CA ASP A 265 -16.38 2.75 7.44
C ASP A 265 -17.91 2.75 7.27
N ALA A 266 -18.52 1.57 7.18
CA ALA A 266 -19.98 1.43 7.10
C ALA A 266 -20.69 1.97 8.36
N MET A 267 -20.17 1.64 9.54
CA MET A 267 -20.72 2.11 10.83
C MET A 267 -20.64 3.64 10.96
N PHE A 268 -19.55 4.25 10.49
CA PHE A 268 -19.42 5.72 10.46
C PHE A 268 -20.38 6.35 9.44
N ALA A 269 -20.46 5.82 8.24
CA ALA A 269 -21.39 6.29 7.20
C ALA A 269 -22.85 6.23 7.64
N ASP A 270 -23.23 5.18 8.39
CA ASP A 270 -24.58 5.00 8.94
C ASP A 270 -24.85 5.87 10.20
N GLY A 271 -23.84 6.59 10.71
CA GLY A 271 -23.96 7.44 11.91
C GLY A 271 -23.98 6.65 13.23
N GLU A 272 -23.62 5.37 13.23
CA GLU A 272 -23.42 4.58 14.44
C GLU A 272 -22.17 5.09 15.20
N LEU A 273 -21.13 5.46 14.46
CA LEU A 273 -19.90 6.06 14.98
C LEU A 273 -19.83 7.56 14.66
N VAL A 274 -19.13 8.33 15.51
CA VAL A 274 -18.87 9.76 15.31
C VAL A 274 -17.44 10.06 14.85
N MET A 275 -16.56 9.07 14.91
CA MET A 275 -15.17 9.17 14.47
C MET A 275 -14.79 7.89 13.72
N ASN A 276 -13.92 8.04 12.73
CA ASN A 276 -13.30 6.94 12.01
C ASN A 276 -11.86 7.31 11.63
N MET A 277 -11.15 6.42 10.99
CA MET A 277 -9.75 6.55 10.61
C MET A 277 -9.47 5.88 9.26
N SER A 278 -8.43 6.32 8.57
CA SER A 278 -7.99 5.74 7.29
C SER A 278 -6.49 5.92 7.08
N TYR A 279 -5.88 5.03 6.34
CA TYR A 279 -4.53 5.24 5.78
C TYR A 279 -4.54 6.06 4.49
N GLY A 280 -5.70 6.21 3.85
CA GLY A 280 -5.89 7.10 2.71
C GLY A 280 -6.16 8.52 3.20
N PRO A 281 -5.19 9.45 3.14
CA PRO A 281 -5.32 10.77 3.78
C PRO A 281 -6.43 11.63 3.16
N PHE A 282 -6.89 11.30 1.96
CA PHE A 282 -7.94 12.03 1.25
C PHE A 282 -9.26 11.25 1.12
N THR A 283 -9.41 10.15 1.87
CA THR A 283 -10.64 9.31 1.89
C THR A 283 -11.89 10.13 2.17
N VAL A 284 -11.83 11.13 3.06
CA VAL A 284 -12.96 12.00 3.38
C VAL A 284 -13.49 12.72 2.16
N ALA A 285 -12.60 13.32 1.36
CA ALA A 285 -13.04 14.05 0.15
C ALA A 285 -13.74 13.13 -0.86
N THR A 286 -13.18 11.93 -1.08
CA THR A 286 -13.79 10.93 -1.97
C THR A 286 -15.19 10.53 -1.50
N ASN A 287 -15.37 10.34 -0.19
CA ASN A 287 -16.65 9.95 0.40
C ASN A 287 -17.66 11.10 0.52
N ILE A 288 -17.20 12.34 0.61
CA ILE A 288 -18.08 13.53 0.45
C ILE A 288 -18.57 13.62 -0.99
N ASP A 289 -17.67 13.49 -1.97
CA ASP A 289 -18.02 13.63 -3.39
C ASP A 289 -19.01 12.56 -3.88
N ASN A 290 -18.91 11.34 -3.36
CA ASN A 290 -19.86 10.26 -3.69
C ASN A 290 -21.12 10.24 -2.80
N GLY A 291 -21.23 11.16 -1.83
CA GLY A 291 -22.39 11.32 -0.96
C GLY A 291 -22.46 10.31 0.20
N THR A 292 -21.40 9.56 0.47
CA THR A 292 -21.32 8.63 1.60
C THR A 292 -21.13 9.37 2.92
N TYR A 293 -20.32 10.44 2.94
CA TYR A 293 -20.09 11.27 4.12
C TYR A 293 -20.73 12.65 3.96
N THR A 294 -21.01 13.29 5.08
CA THR A 294 -21.53 14.66 5.12
C THR A 294 -20.46 15.67 4.71
N GLU A 295 -20.85 16.83 4.16
CA GLU A 295 -19.92 17.92 3.81
C GLU A 295 -19.21 18.53 5.03
N THR A 296 -19.68 18.24 6.24
CA THR A 296 -19.12 18.69 7.51
C THR A 296 -18.10 17.72 8.10
N THR A 297 -17.87 16.57 7.46
CA THR A 297 -16.81 15.64 7.84
C THR A 297 -15.43 16.27 7.60
N GLN A 298 -14.57 16.26 8.61
CA GLN A 298 -13.25 16.88 8.59
C GLN A 298 -12.17 15.89 9.04
N THR A 299 -11.08 15.85 8.30
CA THR A 299 -9.86 15.09 8.63
C THR A 299 -9.02 15.84 9.65
N PHE A 300 -8.40 15.10 10.56
CA PHE A 300 -7.43 15.61 11.53
C PHE A 300 -6.32 14.61 11.79
N VAL A 301 -5.22 15.07 12.35
CA VAL A 301 -4.07 14.28 12.82
C VAL A 301 -3.70 14.73 14.23
N PHE A 302 -2.89 13.96 14.94
CA PHE A 302 -2.36 14.41 16.24
C PHE A 302 -1.27 15.45 16.04
N ASP A 303 -1.11 16.35 17.00
CA ASP A 303 -0.10 17.41 17.00
C ASP A 303 1.34 16.85 16.96
N LYS A 304 1.59 15.69 17.59
CA LYS A 304 2.87 14.98 17.49
C LYS A 304 3.07 14.24 16.17
N GLY A 305 2.03 14.14 15.37
CA GLY A 305 2.03 13.48 14.08
C GLY A 305 1.34 12.12 14.06
N THR A 306 1.23 11.58 12.86
CA THR A 306 0.65 10.26 12.59
C THR A 306 1.55 9.44 11.68
N ILE A 307 1.49 8.13 11.83
CA ILE A 307 2.28 7.18 11.07
C ILE A 307 1.94 7.29 9.58
N GLY A 308 2.99 7.40 8.76
CA GLY A 308 2.89 7.31 7.31
C GLY A 308 3.84 6.26 6.75
N ASN A 309 3.40 5.57 5.71
CA ASN A 309 4.22 4.61 4.99
C ASN A 309 4.19 4.86 3.47
N THR A 310 4.96 4.07 2.77
CA THR A 310 4.94 4.00 1.30
C THR A 310 4.47 2.61 0.90
N ASN A 311 3.62 2.55 -0.10
CA ASN A 311 3.25 1.31 -0.76
C ASN A 311 4.21 1.09 -1.93
N TYR A 312 4.48 -0.15 -2.27
CA TYR A 312 5.50 -0.50 -3.25
C TYR A 312 4.99 -1.50 -4.28
N MET A 313 5.80 -1.65 -5.32
CA MET A 313 5.65 -2.68 -6.35
C MET A 313 6.90 -3.54 -6.38
N ALA A 314 6.73 -4.85 -6.30
CA ALA A 314 7.81 -5.82 -6.43
C ALA A 314 7.57 -6.78 -7.59
N ILE A 315 8.64 -7.44 -8.05
CA ILE A 315 8.59 -8.44 -9.13
C ILE A 315 8.73 -9.82 -8.52
N ALA A 316 7.88 -10.77 -8.91
CA ALA A 316 7.99 -12.14 -8.44
C ALA A 316 9.30 -12.80 -8.94
N ASN A 317 9.93 -13.61 -8.09
CA ASN A 317 11.22 -14.23 -8.44
C ASN A 317 11.16 -15.11 -9.71
N ASN A 318 10.05 -15.81 -9.90
CA ASN A 318 9.78 -16.65 -11.05
C ASN A 318 8.83 -16.00 -12.08
N ALA A 319 8.74 -14.67 -12.08
CA ALA A 319 7.90 -13.92 -13.03
C ALA A 319 8.21 -14.31 -14.48
N PRO A 320 7.18 -14.59 -15.30
CA PRO A 320 7.37 -14.90 -16.72
C PRO A 320 7.87 -13.71 -17.54
N ASN A 321 7.51 -12.47 -17.16
CA ASN A 321 7.80 -11.26 -17.93
C ASN A 321 8.46 -10.17 -17.07
N LYS A 322 9.63 -10.48 -16.47
CA LYS A 322 10.37 -9.52 -15.62
C LYS A 322 10.69 -8.20 -16.31
N ALA A 323 11.09 -8.26 -17.59
CA ALA A 323 11.35 -7.06 -18.40
C ALA A 323 10.08 -6.21 -18.55
N GLY A 324 8.95 -6.85 -18.87
CA GLY A 324 7.65 -6.18 -18.94
C GLY A 324 7.24 -5.56 -17.61
N ALA A 325 7.43 -6.27 -16.49
CA ALA A 325 7.15 -5.78 -15.14
C ALA A 325 7.99 -4.52 -14.82
N MET A 326 9.30 -4.51 -15.16
CA MET A 326 10.16 -3.33 -14.98
C MET A 326 9.63 -2.13 -15.77
N VAL A 327 9.19 -2.34 -17.02
CA VAL A 327 8.66 -1.24 -17.86
C VAL A 327 7.36 -0.69 -17.30
N VAL A 328 6.45 -1.55 -16.81
CA VAL A 328 5.20 -1.13 -16.16
C VAL A 328 5.50 -0.35 -14.87
N ILE A 329 6.39 -0.86 -14.01
CA ILE A 329 6.79 -0.18 -12.77
C ILE A 329 7.40 1.19 -13.10
N ASN A 330 8.31 1.25 -14.08
CA ASN A 330 8.92 2.51 -14.51
C ASN A 330 7.88 3.52 -15.02
N ALA A 331 6.84 3.05 -15.73
CA ALA A 331 5.74 3.91 -16.17
C ALA A 331 4.95 4.46 -14.97
N ILE A 332 4.60 3.61 -13.99
CA ILE A 332 3.80 4.01 -12.81
C ILE A 332 4.50 5.09 -11.99
N ILE A 333 5.83 5.05 -11.86
CA ILE A 333 6.60 6.05 -11.12
C ILE A 333 6.99 7.29 -11.96
N SER A 334 6.47 7.45 -13.19
CA SER A 334 6.68 8.66 -13.99
C SER A 334 5.85 9.83 -13.44
N GLY A 335 6.32 11.06 -13.68
CA GLY A 335 5.57 12.26 -13.29
C GLY A 335 4.17 12.31 -13.89
N GLU A 336 4.01 11.89 -15.14
CA GLU A 336 2.71 11.85 -15.84
C GLU A 336 1.73 10.90 -15.16
N ILE A 337 2.09 9.65 -14.91
CA ILE A 337 1.20 8.66 -14.31
C ILE A 337 0.95 8.97 -12.84
N GLN A 338 1.96 9.45 -12.09
CA GLN A 338 1.79 9.89 -10.71
C GLN A 338 0.84 11.10 -10.59
N LEU A 339 0.85 12.02 -11.56
CA LEU A 339 -0.13 13.11 -11.61
C LEU A 339 -1.56 12.57 -11.80
N THR A 340 -1.76 11.58 -12.67
CA THR A 340 -3.08 10.97 -12.86
C THR A 340 -3.53 10.22 -11.60
N GLN A 341 -2.62 9.52 -10.90
CA GLN A 341 -2.89 8.85 -9.65
C GLN A 341 -3.35 9.85 -8.57
N TYR A 342 -2.61 10.95 -8.41
CA TYR A 342 -2.93 12.01 -7.47
C TYR A 342 -4.28 12.66 -7.76
N ALA A 343 -4.56 12.96 -9.04
CA ALA A 343 -5.81 13.60 -9.45
C ALA A 343 -7.03 12.68 -9.41
N GLN A 344 -6.88 11.40 -9.77
CA GLN A 344 -8.01 10.47 -9.91
C GLN A 344 -8.25 9.63 -8.65
N LEU A 345 -7.18 9.23 -7.95
CA LEU A 345 -7.25 8.38 -6.75
C LEU A 345 -7.10 9.18 -5.45
N ARG A 346 -6.59 10.41 -5.53
CA ARG A 346 -6.23 11.18 -4.35
C ARG A 346 -5.26 10.40 -3.44
N GLU A 347 -4.26 9.79 -4.05
CA GLU A 347 -3.15 9.14 -3.35
C GLU A 347 -1.93 10.05 -3.34
N LEU A 348 -1.23 10.17 -2.20
CA LEU A 348 -0.01 11.00 -2.12
C LEU A 348 1.06 10.46 -3.07
N PRO A 349 1.58 11.32 -3.96
CA PRO A 349 2.56 10.90 -4.97
C PRO A 349 3.91 10.55 -4.35
N VAL A 350 4.64 9.67 -5.02
CA VAL A 350 6.02 9.30 -4.62
C VAL A 350 7.08 10.17 -5.29
N VAL A 351 6.70 10.96 -6.28
CA VAL A 351 7.63 11.86 -6.97
C VAL A 351 8.12 12.97 -6.05
N ALA A 352 9.40 13.27 -6.12
CA ALA A 352 10.04 14.32 -5.35
C ALA A 352 9.79 15.68 -6.01
N ALA A 353 9.23 16.63 -5.26
CA ALA A 353 8.83 17.94 -5.80
C ALA A 353 10.02 18.73 -6.42
N GLU A 354 11.24 18.54 -5.91
CA GLU A 354 12.47 19.15 -6.40
C GLU A 354 12.97 18.56 -7.72
N LYS A 355 12.46 17.38 -8.11
CA LYS A 355 12.80 16.73 -9.38
C LYS A 355 11.80 17.04 -10.49
N LEU A 356 10.64 17.60 -10.14
CA LEU A 356 9.64 18.01 -11.12
C LEU A 356 10.07 19.27 -11.86
N SER A 357 9.79 19.33 -13.16
CA SER A 357 9.84 20.57 -13.92
C SER A 357 8.84 21.60 -13.37
N ALA A 358 9.01 22.88 -13.71
CA ALA A 358 8.09 23.92 -13.28
C ALA A 358 6.65 23.69 -13.79
N GLU A 359 6.51 23.08 -14.97
CA GLU A 359 5.19 22.73 -15.55
C GLU A 359 4.54 21.56 -14.81
N GLU A 360 5.28 20.48 -14.56
CA GLU A 360 4.79 19.34 -13.78
C GLU A 360 4.40 19.77 -12.37
N LYS A 361 5.28 20.54 -11.69
CA LYS A 361 4.96 21.06 -10.35
C LYS A 361 3.68 21.87 -10.34
N ALA A 362 3.48 22.76 -11.32
CA ALA A 362 2.26 23.55 -11.41
C ALA A 362 1.01 22.67 -11.64
N ALA A 363 1.15 21.56 -12.37
CA ALA A 363 0.06 20.60 -12.57
C ALA A 363 -0.28 19.84 -11.26
N PHE A 364 0.72 19.40 -10.49
CA PHE A 364 0.48 18.80 -9.16
C PHE A 364 -0.15 19.80 -8.18
N ASP A 365 0.35 21.03 -8.14
CA ASP A 365 -0.17 22.10 -7.27
C ASP A 365 -1.63 22.50 -7.61
N ALA A 366 -2.07 22.24 -8.84
CA ALA A 366 -3.43 22.52 -9.32
C ALA A 366 -4.46 21.40 -9.05
N VAL A 367 -4.03 20.26 -8.53
CA VAL A 367 -4.95 19.14 -8.23
C VAL A 367 -5.90 19.54 -7.10
N ASP A 368 -7.20 19.46 -7.36
CA ASP A 368 -8.23 19.67 -6.34
C ASP A 368 -8.41 18.37 -5.53
N LEU A 369 -8.01 18.41 -4.27
CA LEU A 369 -8.13 17.27 -3.35
C LEU A 369 -9.52 17.14 -2.72
N GLY A 370 -10.42 18.10 -2.97
CA GLY A 370 -11.77 18.09 -2.45
C GLY A 370 -11.90 18.69 -1.05
N LYS A 371 -13.07 18.46 -0.42
CA LYS A 371 -13.43 19.02 0.88
C LYS A 371 -13.04 18.10 2.03
N GLY A 372 -12.91 18.67 3.23
CA GLY A 372 -12.79 17.93 4.48
C GLY A 372 -11.42 17.27 4.71
N VAL A 373 -10.42 17.63 3.91
CA VAL A 373 -9.07 17.03 3.99
C VAL A 373 -8.02 18.08 4.35
N LEU A 374 -6.92 17.62 4.94
CA LEU A 374 -5.74 18.43 5.19
C LEU A 374 -4.96 18.65 3.90
N SER A 375 -4.21 19.77 3.84
CA SER A 375 -3.29 20.00 2.73
C SER A 375 -2.14 18.96 2.75
N GLN A 376 -1.53 18.69 1.59
CA GLN A 376 -0.35 17.83 1.52
C GLN A 376 0.77 18.35 2.44
N ALA A 377 0.96 19.66 2.54
CA ALA A 377 1.98 20.27 3.40
C ALA A 377 1.70 20.00 4.89
N ASP A 378 0.44 20.14 5.32
CA ASP A 378 0.05 19.85 6.71
C ASP A 378 0.24 18.37 7.02
N LEU A 379 -0.18 17.46 6.13
CA LEU A 379 0.03 16.03 6.30
C LEU A 379 1.51 15.68 6.45
N LEU A 380 2.35 16.14 5.52
CA LEU A 380 3.78 15.80 5.52
C LEU A 380 4.51 16.40 6.73
N SER A 381 4.09 17.57 7.23
CA SER A 381 4.68 18.17 8.45
C SER A 381 4.36 17.39 9.74
N HIS A 382 3.32 16.55 9.72
CA HIS A 382 2.90 15.69 10.82
C HIS A 382 3.12 14.19 10.52
N ARG A 383 3.97 13.87 9.54
CA ARG A 383 4.22 12.48 9.18
C ARG A 383 5.33 11.88 10.05
N LEU A 384 5.00 10.78 10.74
CA LEU A 384 5.95 9.97 11.50
C LEU A 384 6.35 8.73 10.68
N PRO A 385 7.58 8.21 10.86
CA PRO A 385 8.01 6.98 10.19
C PRO A 385 7.22 5.78 10.71
N GLU A 386 7.11 4.76 9.88
CA GLU A 386 6.52 3.48 10.30
C GLU A 386 7.41 2.75 11.32
N MET A 387 6.80 1.87 12.08
CA MET A 387 7.48 1.01 13.05
C MET A 387 8.17 -0.16 12.33
N PRO A 388 9.29 -0.69 12.85
CA PRO A 388 9.92 -1.87 12.27
C PRO A 388 8.93 -3.02 12.09
N ALA A 389 8.93 -3.64 10.91
CA ALA A 389 8.03 -4.75 10.55
C ALA A 389 8.06 -5.90 11.57
N SER A 390 9.21 -6.16 12.17
CA SER A 390 9.39 -7.22 13.16
C SER A 390 8.65 -6.97 14.49
N LEU A 391 8.29 -5.71 14.81
CA LEU A 391 7.56 -5.37 16.04
C LEU A 391 6.05 -5.50 15.86
N VAL A 392 5.54 -5.38 14.65
CA VAL A 392 4.10 -5.35 14.37
C VAL A 392 3.36 -6.59 14.90
N PRO A 393 3.73 -7.83 14.56
CA PRO A 393 3.03 -9.02 15.05
C PRO A 393 3.16 -9.21 16.57
N ILE A 394 4.23 -8.70 17.19
CA ILE A 394 4.43 -8.74 18.63
C ILE A 394 3.42 -7.80 19.31
N ILE A 395 3.27 -6.57 18.81
CA ILE A 395 2.31 -5.59 19.33
C ILE A 395 0.88 -6.10 19.18
N GLU A 396 0.54 -6.69 18.05
CA GLU A 396 -0.78 -7.28 17.81
C GLU A 396 -1.11 -8.39 18.81
N GLN A 397 -0.13 -9.25 19.09
CA GLN A 397 -0.30 -10.30 20.09
C GLN A 397 -0.43 -9.71 21.51
N ILE A 398 0.34 -8.67 21.85
CA ILE A 398 0.23 -8.00 23.17
C ILE A 398 -1.13 -7.31 23.29
N TRP A 399 -1.59 -6.61 22.26
CA TRP A 399 -2.90 -5.97 22.25
C TRP A 399 -4.03 -6.99 22.49
N LEU A 400 -3.99 -8.13 21.80
CA LEU A 400 -4.97 -9.19 21.97
C LEU A 400 -5.00 -9.71 23.42
N ASN A 401 -3.84 -9.85 24.04
CA ASN A 401 -3.72 -10.41 25.39
C ASN A 401 -4.05 -9.40 26.50
N GLU A 402 -3.75 -8.11 26.27
CA GLU A 402 -3.72 -7.11 27.35
C GLU A 402 -4.78 -6.01 27.23
N VAL A 403 -5.44 -5.89 26.08
CA VAL A 403 -6.40 -4.80 25.83
C VAL A 403 -7.80 -5.32 25.57
N VAL A 404 -7.93 -6.39 24.77
CA VAL A 404 -9.25 -6.92 24.38
C VAL A 404 -9.99 -7.50 25.59
N GLY A 405 -11.18 -6.94 25.88
CA GLY A 405 -12.03 -7.44 26.95
C GLY A 405 -11.52 -7.20 28.38
N GLN A 406 -10.56 -6.28 28.55
CA GLN A 406 -10.01 -5.91 29.86
C GLN A 406 -10.79 -4.77 30.50
#